data_630e39021d783b066f76c3da86ac61b0
#
_entry.id   630e39021d783b066f76c3da86ac61b0
#
_cell.length_a   1.000
_cell.length_b   1.000
_cell.length_c   1.000
_cell.angle_alpha   90.00
_cell.angle_beta   90.00
_cell.angle_gamma   90.00
#
_symmetry.space_group_name_H-M   'P 1'
#
loop_
_entity.id
_entity.type
_entity.pdbx_description
1 polymer ?
#
loop_
_entity_poly.entity_id
_entity_poly.type
_entity_poly.pdbx_seq_one_letter_code
_entity_poly.pdbx_strand_id
1 'polypeptide(L)'
;MKPLVSIDVFDTAIFRKVVKPTDIFDLVEENVGHNFKTQRLLAQDKARRKSIFYDIVDIYRQLSLSLSPKAEIKEELLNCKANPYILDLYNKQEADYIFISDMYLPSKVIAEMLEICGYKNPEVYVSCELKACKGDGKLFTKVEELLGRKIQKHIGDNYVSDIMGAQRVKIPEVEYVGPSIDVKEVITPVLKSVKLRKLLVDKELSDASIEEKIGYIFAPLILSFTRSVLEEVPDDKTVYFNARDGFIMYLVARWILKTNKRIKYCRFSRKSCYLANIVTNLNLNHPSNSASLYFFKIQRIQTLRDLIKTFELDEDLDYSSVLKSHNITLDTNIEFHPNKRYIIEKTFMAIQSDLYKKVREEKKNFFKYLNKLGMKNGDFFVDLGYAGTIQGIIKRMSGLNLKGRYINTFDLEGNFQGALFEKKSFLPLGFLRPYGGAAIELIFSEARGTVVKYDEEGNPVLSNDFKYRREVTRALLRGVIKGVKDLIKEDISINIEDCMEILKRYYEKPTLEESQFANQAIFENGSYDNNESVVWFNKDWIRKGKLKECYGRSYWKAAFKKLLENDEDYKALIKYIK
;
A
#
# COMPACT_ATOMS: atom_id res chain seq x y z
N MET A 1 15.09 -51.86 8.72
CA MET A 1 14.99 -50.90 7.61
C MET A 1 14.11 -49.76 8.08
N LYS A 2 14.47 -48.52 7.77
CA LYS A 2 13.62 -47.37 8.04
C LYS A 2 12.32 -47.45 7.21
N PRO A 3 11.21 -46.87 7.64
CA PRO A 3 9.99 -46.81 6.83
C PRO A 3 10.25 -46.01 5.54
N LEU A 4 9.64 -46.44 4.43
CA LEU A 4 9.68 -45.69 3.17
C LEU A 4 8.55 -44.66 3.15
N VAL A 5 8.92 -43.39 3.03
CA VAL A 5 7.98 -42.27 2.99
C VAL A 5 8.06 -41.54 1.65
N SER A 6 6.96 -41.40 0.96
CA SER A 6 6.89 -40.62 -0.28
C SER A 6 6.34 -39.21 -0.02
N ILE A 7 6.90 -38.22 -0.70
CA ILE A 7 6.55 -36.82 -0.57
C ILE A 7 6.23 -36.28 -1.97
N ASP A 8 5.11 -35.56 -2.10
CA ASP A 8 4.86 -34.78 -3.31
C ASP A 8 5.83 -33.59 -3.42
N VAL A 9 6.05 -33.12 -4.63
CA VAL A 9 7.07 -32.08 -4.90
C VAL A 9 6.51 -30.69 -4.84
N PHE A 10 5.64 -30.33 -5.80
CA PHE A 10 5.16 -28.97 -5.97
C PHE A 10 4.06 -28.65 -4.99
N ASP A 11 4.15 -27.47 -4.38
CA ASP A 11 3.25 -26.97 -3.31
C ASP A 11 3.25 -27.84 -2.03
N THR A 12 4.12 -28.88 -1.99
CA THR A 12 4.39 -29.73 -0.81
C THR A 12 5.86 -29.59 -0.36
N ALA A 13 6.82 -30.20 -1.06
CA ALA A 13 8.24 -30.13 -0.71
C ALA A 13 8.85 -28.78 -1.09
N ILE A 14 8.48 -28.26 -2.24
CA ILE A 14 8.95 -26.97 -2.74
C ILE A 14 7.78 -26.08 -3.17
N PHE A 15 7.97 -24.78 -2.99
CA PHE A 15 7.07 -23.74 -3.50
C PHE A 15 7.72 -22.99 -4.66
N ARG A 16 6.93 -22.55 -5.63
CA ARG A 16 7.40 -21.56 -6.60
C ARG A 16 7.37 -20.16 -5.98
N LYS A 17 8.40 -19.37 -6.28
CA LYS A 17 8.50 -17.95 -5.92
C LYS A 17 7.65 -17.05 -6.83
N VAL A 18 6.59 -17.59 -7.40
CA VAL A 18 5.61 -16.89 -8.25
C VAL A 18 4.21 -17.19 -7.76
N VAL A 19 3.24 -16.34 -8.10
CA VAL A 19 1.86 -16.48 -7.61
C VAL A 19 1.14 -17.66 -8.25
N LYS A 20 1.25 -17.75 -9.57
CA LYS A 20 0.67 -18.85 -10.36
C LYS A 20 1.79 -19.65 -11.02
N PRO A 21 1.68 -20.96 -11.13
CA PRO A 21 2.67 -21.78 -11.86
C PRO A 21 2.95 -21.26 -13.28
N THR A 22 1.93 -20.71 -13.95
CA THR A 22 2.05 -20.13 -15.30
C THR A 22 2.80 -18.80 -15.36
N ASP A 23 3.11 -18.17 -14.23
CA ASP A 23 3.91 -16.94 -14.18
C ASP A 23 5.38 -17.21 -14.53
N ILE A 24 5.83 -18.46 -14.43
CA ILE A 24 7.13 -18.88 -14.97
C ILE A 24 7.22 -18.57 -16.47
N PHE A 25 6.14 -18.77 -17.21
CA PHE A 25 6.12 -18.50 -18.65
C PHE A 25 6.19 -16.99 -18.97
N ASP A 26 5.68 -16.12 -18.07
CA ASP A 26 5.84 -14.67 -18.19
C ASP A 26 7.31 -14.27 -17.98
N LEU A 27 8.01 -14.90 -17.03
CA LEU A 27 9.45 -14.67 -16.80
C LEU A 27 10.29 -15.10 -18.01
N VAL A 28 9.94 -16.23 -18.63
CA VAL A 28 10.57 -16.65 -19.89
C VAL A 28 10.26 -15.65 -21.00
N GLU A 29 9.00 -15.18 -21.13
CA GLU A 29 8.59 -14.21 -22.14
C GLU A 29 9.36 -12.88 -22.03
N GLU A 30 9.64 -12.38 -20.84
CA GLU A 30 10.46 -11.18 -20.62
C GLU A 30 11.89 -11.33 -21.22
N ASN A 31 12.40 -12.56 -21.28
CA ASN A 31 13.75 -12.83 -21.82
C ASN A 31 13.75 -13.18 -23.31
N VAL A 32 12.72 -13.87 -23.81
CA VAL A 32 12.68 -14.38 -25.19
C VAL A 32 11.71 -13.61 -26.10
N GLY A 33 10.77 -12.83 -25.53
CA GLY A 33 9.76 -12.08 -26.25
C GLY A 33 8.71 -12.97 -26.93
N HIS A 34 8.04 -12.42 -27.96
CA HIS A 34 7.20 -13.15 -28.92
C HIS A 34 5.90 -13.77 -28.42
N ASN A 35 5.26 -13.24 -27.36
CA ASN A 35 4.02 -13.81 -26.83
C ASN A 35 4.20 -15.29 -26.41
N PHE A 36 5.33 -15.57 -25.78
CA PHE A 36 5.76 -16.93 -25.43
C PHE A 36 4.72 -17.64 -24.55
N LYS A 37 4.21 -16.99 -23.51
CA LYS A 37 3.24 -17.59 -22.57
C LYS A 37 2.02 -18.16 -23.27
N THR A 38 1.41 -17.38 -24.15
CA THR A 38 0.22 -17.81 -24.90
C THR A 38 0.54 -19.02 -25.79
N GLN A 39 1.64 -18.96 -26.52
CA GLN A 39 2.07 -20.06 -27.41
C GLN A 39 2.46 -21.31 -26.61
N ARG A 40 3.11 -21.14 -25.47
CA ARG A 40 3.52 -22.24 -24.56
C ARG A 40 2.30 -22.98 -24.00
N LEU A 41 1.26 -22.25 -23.57
CA LEU A 41 0.01 -22.85 -23.11
C LEU A 41 -0.71 -23.63 -24.21
N LEU A 42 -0.79 -23.06 -25.41
CA LEU A 42 -1.36 -23.75 -26.59
C LEU A 42 -0.57 -25.01 -26.97
N ALA A 43 0.76 -24.94 -26.91
CA ALA A 43 1.62 -26.08 -27.16
C ALA A 43 1.42 -27.21 -26.15
N GLN A 44 1.27 -26.87 -24.88
CA GLN A 44 0.97 -27.84 -23.81
C GLN A 44 -0.39 -28.51 -24.04
N ASP A 45 -1.43 -27.76 -24.41
CA ASP A 45 -2.74 -28.34 -24.71
C ASP A 45 -2.65 -29.32 -25.90
N LYS A 46 -1.91 -28.96 -26.97
CA LYS A 46 -1.65 -29.86 -28.10
C LYS A 46 -0.89 -31.13 -27.71
N ALA A 47 0.13 -31.00 -26.84
CA ALA A 47 0.87 -32.16 -26.34
C ALA A 47 -0.04 -33.07 -25.50
N ARG A 48 -0.82 -32.50 -24.59
CA ARG A 48 -1.78 -33.22 -23.75
C ARG A 48 -2.83 -33.98 -24.53
N ARG A 49 -3.32 -33.43 -25.64
CA ARG A 49 -4.28 -34.12 -26.53
C ARG A 49 -3.68 -35.32 -27.21
N LYS A 50 -2.34 -35.36 -27.42
CA LYS A 50 -1.64 -36.51 -28.02
C LYS A 50 -1.33 -37.60 -27.01
N SER A 51 -0.95 -37.23 -25.79
CA SER A 51 -0.65 -38.15 -24.69
C SER A 51 -0.90 -37.50 -23.35
N ILE A 52 -1.48 -38.22 -22.40
CA ILE A 52 -1.63 -37.75 -21.01
C ILE A 52 -0.27 -37.77 -20.26
N PHE A 53 0.71 -38.45 -20.78
CA PHE A 53 2.07 -38.56 -20.21
C PHE A 53 3.11 -37.82 -21.08
N TYR A 54 2.77 -36.61 -21.53
CA TYR A 54 3.69 -35.75 -22.26
C TYR A 54 4.78 -35.19 -21.33
N ASP A 55 5.94 -34.93 -21.90
CA ASP A 55 7.05 -34.27 -21.22
C ASP A 55 7.30 -32.85 -21.79
N ILE A 56 8.28 -32.14 -21.24
CA ILE A 56 8.63 -30.81 -21.69
C ILE A 56 9.09 -30.76 -23.15
N VAL A 57 9.76 -31.82 -23.62
CA VAL A 57 10.22 -31.92 -25.01
C VAL A 57 9.03 -32.07 -25.96
N ASP A 58 8.03 -32.85 -25.58
CA ASP A 58 6.79 -33.02 -26.34
C ASP A 58 6.02 -31.69 -26.45
N ILE A 59 6.02 -30.86 -25.38
CA ILE A 59 5.43 -29.53 -25.41
C ILE A 59 6.18 -28.65 -26.41
N TYR A 60 7.51 -28.59 -26.32
CA TYR A 60 8.32 -27.72 -27.17
C TYR A 60 8.30 -28.14 -28.64
N ARG A 61 8.08 -29.40 -28.96
CA ARG A 61 7.80 -29.87 -30.33
C ARG A 61 6.50 -29.33 -30.92
N GLN A 62 5.54 -28.93 -30.07
CA GLN A 62 4.29 -28.31 -30.51
C GLN A 62 4.37 -26.77 -30.54
N LEU A 63 5.46 -26.19 -30.02
CA LEU A 63 5.66 -24.75 -29.97
C LEU A 63 5.95 -24.22 -31.40
N SER A 64 5.28 -23.15 -31.78
CA SER A 64 5.51 -22.53 -33.10
C SER A 64 6.83 -21.74 -33.18
N LEU A 65 7.48 -21.53 -32.04
CA LEU A 65 8.76 -20.85 -31.92
C LEU A 65 9.91 -21.86 -31.87
N SER A 66 10.99 -21.59 -32.55
CA SER A 66 12.22 -22.41 -32.49
C SER A 66 13.00 -22.12 -31.20
N LEU A 67 12.42 -22.49 -30.05
CA LEU A 67 13.00 -22.30 -28.72
C LEU A 67 13.33 -23.65 -28.07
N SER A 68 14.38 -23.65 -27.24
CA SER A 68 14.77 -24.78 -26.41
C SER A 68 14.06 -24.70 -25.04
N PRO A 69 13.72 -25.86 -24.41
CA PRO A 69 13.22 -25.90 -23.03
C PRO A 69 14.15 -25.28 -21.98
N LYS A 70 15.42 -25.06 -22.32
CA LYS A 70 16.43 -24.54 -21.37
C LYS A 70 16.03 -23.24 -20.67
N ALA A 71 15.34 -22.34 -21.37
CA ALA A 71 14.90 -21.07 -20.78
C ALA A 71 13.83 -21.29 -19.70
N GLU A 72 12.84 -22.15 -19.95
CA GLU A 72 11.81 -22.51 -18.97
C GLU A 72 12.41 -23.28 -17.78
N ILE A 73 13.26 -24.27 -18.03
CA ILE A 73 13.96 -25.01 -16.98
C ILE A 73 14.78 -24.07 -16.10
N LYS A 74 15.51 -23.13 -16.70
CA LYS A 74 16.27 -22.13 -15.96
C LYS A 74 15.39 -21.31 -15.02
N GLU A 75 14.25 -20.83 -15.50
CA GLU A 75 13.32 -20.05 -14.66
C GLU A 75 12.67 -20.91 -13.57
N GLU A 76 12.35 -22.18 -13.81
CA GLU A 76 11.87 -23.11 -12.77
C GLU A 76 12.94 -23.31 -11.68
N LEU A 77 14.20 -23.52 -12.03
CA LEU A 77 15.32 -23.67 -11.08
C LEU A 77 15.54 -22.40 -10.23
N LEU A 78 15.49 -21.22 -10.84
CA LEU A 78 15.70 -19.94 -10.14
C LEU A 78 14.53 -19.57 -9.23
N ASN A 79 13.34 -20.09 -9.50
CA ASN A 79 12.11 -19.67 -8.86
C ASN A 79 11.50 -20.74 -7.93
N CYS A 80 12.31 -21.63 -7.36
CA CYS A 80 11.88 -22.56 -6.32
C CYS A 80 12.46 -22.21 -4.95
N LYS A 81 11.74 -22.57 -3.89
CA LYS A 81 12.16 -22.50 -2.48
C LYS A 81 11.61 -23.69 -1.71
N ALA A 82 12.32 -24.13 -0.67
CA ALA A 82 11.88 -25.21 0.18
C ALA A 82 10.62 -24.86 0.97
N ASN A 83 9.79 -25.87 1.25
CA ASN A 83 8.88 -25.83 2.38
C ASN A 83 9.69 -26.11 3.66
N PRO A 84 9.79 -25.14 4.60
CA PRO A 84 10.62 -25.32 5.79
C PRO A 84 10.21 -26.53 6.64
N TYR A 85 8.90 -26.80 6.74
CA TYR A 85 8.37 -27.93 7.49
C TYR A 85 8.83 -29.26 6.90
N ILE A 86 8.69 -29.45 5.59
CA ILE A 86 9.09 -30.69 4.92
C ILE A 86 10.61 -30.83 4.89
N LEU A 87 11.35 -29.74 4.69
CA LEU A 87 12.81 -29.77 4.73
C LEU A 87 13.34 -30.17 6.12
N ASP A 88 12.74 -29.68 7.20
CA ASP A 88 13.08 -30.08 8.57
C ASP A 88 12.79 -31.57 8.80
N LEU A 89 11.61 -32.04 8.36
CA LEU A 89 11.25 -33.48 8.42
C LEU A 89 12.25 -34.35 7.66
N TYR A 90 12.60 -33.95 6.43
CA TYR A 90 13.58 -34.67 5.60
C TYR A 90 14.96 -34.73 6.26
N ASN A 91 15.42 -33.64 6.87
CA ASN A 91 16.72 -33.54 7.50
C ASN A 91 16.85 -34.36 8.79
N LYS A 92 15.76 -34.72 9.46
CA LYS A 92 15.77 -35.60 10.64
C LYS A 92 16.17 -37.03 10.30
N GLN A 93 16.06 -37.44 9.03
CA GLN A 93 16.49 -38.74 8.55
C GLN A 93 15.84 -39.94 9.32
N GLU A 94 14.63 -39.78 9.81
CA GLU A 94 13.89 -40.83 10.53
C GLU A 94 13.30 -41.89 9.61
N ALA A 95 13.15 -41.58 8.32
CA ALA A 95 12.66 -42.46 7.26
C ALA A 95 13.58 -42.44 6.04
N ASP A 96 13.35 -43.37 5.10
CA ASP A 96 13.88 -43.28 3.75
C ASP A 96 12.88 -42.52 2.90
N TYR A 97 13.26 -41.32 2.46
CA TYR A 97 12.36 -40.38 1.75
C TYR A 97 12.58 -40.47 0.25
N ILE A 98 11.46 -40.53 -0.50
CA ILE A 98 11.43 -40.43 -1.97
C ILE A 98 10.44 -39.34 -2.37
N PHE A 99 10.61 -38.75 -3.56
CA PHE A 99 9.73 -37.72 -4.10
C PHE A 99 8.95 -38.28 -5.30
N ILE A 100 7.61 -38.06 -5.32
CA ILE A 100 6.75 -38.55 -6.38
C ILE A 100 5.92 -37.38 -6.92
N SER A 101 6.02 -37.08 -8.23
CA SER A 101 5.35 -35.93 -8.84
C SER A 101 4.60 -36.27 -10.13
N ASP A 102 3.39 -35.72 -10.25
CA ASP A 102 2.66 -35.70 -11.53
C ASP A 102 3.05 -34.44 -12.31
N MET A 103 4.13 -34.55 -13.13
CA MET A 103 4.74 -33.41 -13.80
C MET A 103 5.28 -33.76 -15.20
N TYR A 104 5.38 -32.75 -16.06
CA TYR A 104 6.00 -32.84 -17.39
C TYR A 104 7.51 -32.56 -17.38
N LEU A 105 8.06 -32.10 -16.27
CA LEU A 105 9.52 -31.94 -16.11
C LEU A 105 10.18 -33.30 -15.82
N PRO A 106 11.36 -33.58 -16.38
CA PRO A 106 12.10 -34.79 -16.07
C PRO A 106 12.53 -34.87 -14.61
N SER A 107 12.64 -36.09 -14.06
CA SER A 107 13.08 -36.34 -12.69
C SER A 107 14.41 -35.66 -12.34
N LYS A 108 15.36 -35.63 -13.30
CA LYS A 108 16.65 -34.95 -13.15
C LYS A 108 16.50 -33.43 -12.87
N VAL A 109 15.58 -32.77 -13.56
CA VAL A 109 15.33 -31.31 -13.35
C VAL A 109 14.69 -31.07 -11.98
N ILE A 110 13.73 -31.92 -11.60
CA ILE A 110 13.09 -31.84 -10.29
C ILE A 110 14.07 -32.12 -9.16
N ALA A 111 14.97 -33.11 -9.34
CA ALA A 111 16.04 -33.39 -8.38
C ALA A 111 16.95 -32.15 -8.20
N GLU A 112 17.36 -31.49 -9.28
CA GLU A 112 18.15 -30.26 -9.22
C GLU A 112 17.38 -29.10 -8.48
N MET A 113 16.07 -28.98 -8.71
CA MET A 113 15.22 -28.01 -7.96
C MET A 113 15.21 -28.30 -6.45
N LEU A 114 15.08 -29.59 -6.08
CA LEU A 114 15.10 -30.04 -4.69
C LEU A 114 16.48 -29.80 -4.05
N GLU A 115 17.58 -30.10 -4.77
CA GLU A 115 18.95 -29.83 -4.30
C GLU A 115 19.19 -28.33 -4.04
N ILE A 116 18.76 -27.46 -4.94
CA ILE A 116 18.81 -26.00 -4.76
C ILE A 116 18.03 -25.58 -3.50
N CYS A 117 16.94 -26.29 -3.20
CA CYS A 117 16.12 -26.06 -2.01
C CYS A 117 16.70 -26.70 -0.72
N GLY A 118 17.83 -27.40 -0.80
CA GLY A 118 18.53 -27.97 0.37
C GLY A 118 18.25 -29.44 0.67
N TYR A 119 17.47 -30.13 -0.15
CA TYR A 119 17.31 -31.60 -0.06
C TYR A 119 18.55 -32.30 -0.61
N LYS A 120 19.17 -33.16 0.18
CA LYS A 120 20.43 -33.83 -0.21
C LYS A 120 20.17 -35.14 -0.93
N ASN A 121 20.65 -35.25 -2.18
CA ASN A 121 20.54 -36.47 -3.00
C ASN A 121 19.07 -36.95 -3.10
N PRO A 122 18.12 -36.15 -3.57
CA PRO A 122 16.71 -36.52 -3.62
C PRO A 122 16.47 -37.60 -4.69
N GLU A 123 15.79 -38.67 -4.31
CA GLU A 123 15.35 -39.71 -5.23
C GLU A 123 13.94 -39.35 -5.74
N VAL A 124 13.79 -39.13 -7.08
CA VAL A 124 12.61 -38.54 -7.69
C VAL A 124 11.99 -39.45 -8.74
N TYR A 125 10.68 -39.65 -8.67
CA TYR A 125 9.86 -40.39 -9.60
C TYR A 125 8.77 -39.55 -10.22
N VAL A 126 8.64 -39.53 -11.55
CA VAL A 126 7.78 -38.62 -12.28
C VAL A 126 6.82 -39.33 -13.22
N SER A 127 5.59 -38.86 -13.28
CA SER A 127 4.51 -39.44 -14.09
C SER A 127 4.83 -39.45 -15.59
N CYS A 128 5.48 -38.44 -16.14
CA CYS A 128 5.81 -38.39 -17.56
C CYS A 128 6.85 -39.44 -17.96
N GLU A 129 7.74 -39.84 -17.07
CA GLU A 129 8.76 -40.91 -17.32
C GLU A 129 8.18 -42.29 -17.10
N LEU A 130 7.48 -42.50 -15.97
CA LEU A 130 6.93 -43.80 -15.61
C LEU A 130 5.61 -44.13 -16.32
N LYS A 131 5.05 -43.21 -17.09
CA LYS A 131 3.75 -43.36 -17.79
C LYS A 131 2.64 -43.89 -16.86
N ALA A 132 2.54 -43.25 -15.69
CA ALA A 132 1.54 -43.50 -14.66
C ALA A 132 1.29 -42.22 -13.88
N CYS A 133 0.12 -42.07 -13.26
CA CYS A 133 -0.21 -40.91 -12.45
C CYS A 133 -0.57 -41.28 -11.00
N LYS A 134 -0.50 -40.31 -10.09
CA LYS A 134 -0.86 -40.51 -8.67
C LYS A 134 -2.36 -40.69 -8.50
N GLY A 135 -3.16 -39.93 -9.25
CA GLY A 135 -4.60 -39.89 -9.07
C GLY A 135 -5.33 -41.23 -9.20
N ASP A 136 -4.88 -42.16 -10.03
CA ASP A 136 -5.38 -43.53 -10.13
C ASP A 136 -4.59 -44.57 -9.29
N GLY A 137 -3.57 -44.10 -8.56
CA GLY A 137 -2.70 -44.93 -7.71
C GLY A 137 -1.57 -45.64 -8.43
N LYS A 138 -1.58 -45.70 -9.77
CA LYS A 138 -0.61 -46.50 -10.53
C LYS A 138 0.83 -46.01 -10.41
N LEU A 139 1.06 -44.72 -10.21
CA LEU A 139 2.40 -44.21 -10.04
C LEU A 139 3.03 -44.74 -8.74
N PHE A 140 2.27 -44.75 -7.65
CA PHE A 140 2.73 -45.32 -6.38
C PHE A 140 3.07 -46.82 -6.53
N THR A 141 2.17 -47.58 -7.15
CA THR A 141 2.40 -49.04 -7.38
C THR A 141 3.66 -49.27 -8.19
N LYS A 142 3.87 -48.52 -9.28
CA LYS A 142 5.10 -48.66 -10.09
C LYS A 142 6.38 -48.33 -9.32
N VAL A 143 6.33 -47.29 -8.47
CA VAL A 143 7.48 -46.94 -7.63
C VAL A 143 7.77 -48.04 -6.60
N GLU A 144 6.73 -48.61 -5.98
CA GLU A 144 6.90 -49.75 -5.06
C GLU A 144 7.51 -50.99 -5.77
N GLU A 145 7.06 -51.28 -6.99
CA GLU A 145 7.62 -52.36 -7.82
C GLU A 145 9.09 -52.12 -8.17
N LEU A 146 9.45 -50.91 -8.57
CA LEU A 146 10.84 -50.54 -8.87
C LEU A 146 11.77 -50.66 -7.67
N LEU A 147 11.28 -50.26 -6.49
CA LEU A 147 12.07 -50.30 -5.26
C LEU A 147 12.03 -51.62 -4.53
N GLY A 148 11.09 -52.51 -4.88
CA GLY A 148 10.86 -53.75 -4.14
C GLY A 148 10.40 -53.51 -2.69
N ARG A 149 9.83 -52.37 -2.40
CA ARG A 149 9.45 -51.93 -1.04
C ARG A 149 8.08 -51.21 -1.06
N LYS A 150 7.33 -51.41 0.02
CA LYS A 150 6.03 -50.74 0.20
C LYS A 150 6.18 -49.35 0.83
N ILE A 151 5.47 -48.38 0.27
CA ILE A 151 5.36 -47.05 0.83
C ILE A 151 4.48 -47.13 2.08
N GLN A 152 5.00 -46.64 3.22
CA GLN A 152 4.29 -46.65 4.50
C GLN A 152 3.51 -45.35 4.77
N LYS A 153 3.98 -44.25 4.20
CA LYS A 153 3.37 -42.94 4.34
C LYS A 153 3.53 -42.13 3.05
N HIS A 154 2.49 -41.36 2.70
CA HIS A 154 2.55 -40.33 1.66
C HIS A 154 2.17 -38.95 2.22
N ILE A 155 2.92 -37.90 1.83
CA ILE A 155 2.70 -36.51 2.23
C ILE A 155 2.45 -35.71 0.95
N GLY A 156 1.32 -34.96 0.88
CA GLY A 156 0.99 -34.17 -0.30
C GLY A 156 -0.09 -33.12 -0.04
N ASP A 157 -0.26 -32.21 -1.00
CA ASP A 157 -1.19 -31.05 -0.90
C ASP A 157 -2.47 -31.23 -1.73
N ASN A 158 -2.47 -32.13 -2.70
CA ASN A 158 -3.61 -32.32 -3.59
C ASN A 158 -4.53 -33.46 -3.13
N TYR A 159 -5.76 -33.08 -2.77
CA TYR A 159 -6.72 -34.06 -2.23
C TYR A 159 -6.99 -35.24 -3.20
N VAL A 160 -7.04 -34.99 -4.52
CA VAL A 160 -7.37 -36.03 -5.50
C VAL A 160 -6.16 -36.89 -5.85
N SER A 161 -5.03 -36.29 -6.18
CA SER A 161 -3.83 -37.04 -6.61
C SER A 161 -3.08 -37.65 -5.45
N ASP A 162 -2.90 -36.92 -4.34
CA ASP A 162 -2.10 -37.39 -3.23
C ASP A 162 -2.93 -38.17 -2.23
N ILE A 163 -4.04 -37.62 -1.74
CA ILE A 163 -4.79 -38.27 -0.66
C ILE A 163 -5.61 -39.45 -1.20
N MET A 164 -6.51 -39.18 -2.15
CA MET A 164 -7.33 -40.26 -2.71
C MET A 164 -6.51 -41.28 -3.52
N GLY A 165 -5.47 -40.82 -4.26
CA GLY A 165 -4.60 -41.67 -5.04
C GLY A 165 -3.82 -42.66 -4.16
N ALA A 166 -3.22 -42.19 -3.05
CA ALA A 166 -2.52 -43.03 -2.08
C ALA A 166 -3.48 -44.01 -1.35
N GLN A 167 -4.68 -43.56 -0.99
CA GLN A 167 -5.69 -44.40 -0.36
C GLN A 167 -6.15 -45.55 -1.27
N ARG A 168 -6.26 -45.31 -2.59
CA ARG A 168 -6.65 -46.34 -3.58
C ARG A 168 -5.70 -47.52 -3.59
N VAL A 169 -4.42 -47.30 -3.37
CA VAL A 169 -3.40 -48.33 -3.29
C VAL A 169 -3.08 -48.75 -1.85
N LYS A 170 -3.89 -48.30 -0.90
CA LYS A 170 -3.82 -48.68 0.51
C LYS A 170 -2.49 -48.35 1.19
N ILE A 171 -1.91 -47.16 0.89
CA ILE A 171 -0.79 -46.62 1.68
C ILE A 171 -1.30 -46.39 3.11
N PRO A 172 -0.59 -46.95 4.13
CA PRO A 172 -1.10 -47.00 5.49
C PRO A 172 -1.36 -45.62 6.13
N GLU A 173 -0.48 -44.65 5.86
CA GLU A 173 -0.58 -43.31 6.39
C GLU A 173 -0.54 -42.27 5.26
N VAL A 174 -1.44 -41.32 5.29
CA VAL A 174 -1.52 -40.23 4.32
C VAL A 174 -1.67 -38.90 5.07
N GLU A 175 -0.72 -38.01 4.84
CA GLU A 175 -0.69 -36.67 5.47
C GLU A 175 -1.02 -35.60 4.43
N TYR A 176 -2.04 -34.78 4.73
CA TYR A 176 -2.36 -33.60 3.93
C TYR A 176 -1.58 -32.39 4.46
N VAL A 177 -0.74 -31.82 3.64
CA VAL A 177 -0.06 -30.55 3.92
C VAL A 177 -0.67 -29.50 3.01
N GLY A 178 -1.61 -28.75 3.56
CA GLY A 178 -2.28 -27.69 2.82
C GLY A 178 -1.30 -26.64 2.27
N PRO A 179 -1.63 -26.00 1.15
CA PRO A 179 -0.82 -24.91 0.64
C PRO A 179 -0.65 -23.84 1.70
N SER A 180 0.53 -23.26 1.83
CA SER A 180 0.76 -22.10 2.69
C SER A 180 -0.02 -20.91 2.12
N ILE A 181 -1.21 -20.67 2.66
CA ILE A 181 -2.24 -19.78 2.10
C ILE A 181 -1.87 -18.29 2.19
N ASP A 182 -0.85 -17.91 2.99
CA ASP A 182 -0.81 -16.58 3.59
C ASP A 182 -0.36 -15.40 2.73
N VAL A 183 0.37 -15.58 1.65
CA VAL A 183 0.92 -14.43 0.90
C VAL A 183 0.44 -14.39 -0.54
N LYS A 184 0.15 -15.54 -1.13
CA LYS A 184 -0.17 -15.65 -2.56
C LYS A 184 -1.53 -15.04 -2.93
N GLU A 185 -2.54 -15.16 -2.08
CA GLU A 185 -3.91 -14.70 -2.41
C GLU A 185 -4.14 -13.21 -2.20
N VAL A 186 -3.37 -12.57 -1.32
CA VAL A 186 -3.70 -11.25 -0.79
C VAL A 186 -3.10 -10.11 -1.60
N ILE A 187 -1.91 -10.26 -2.17
CA ILE A 187 -1.15 -9.11 -2.71
C ILE A 187 -1.15 -9.04 -4.23
N THR A 188 -1.30 -10.14 -4.95
CA THR A 188 -0.76 -10.23 -6.30
C THR A 188 -1.65 -10.65 -7.46
N PRO A 189 -2.96 -10.84 -7.38
CA PRO A 189 -3.71 -11.45 -8.49
C PRO A 189 -3.72 -10.66 -9.79
N VAL A 190 -3.37 -9.37 -9.78
CA VAL A 190 -3.66 -8.44 -10.88
C VAL A 190 -2.45 -7.67 -11.40
N LEU A 191 -1.29 -7.75 -10.75
CA LEU A 191 -0.10 -7.01 -11.20
C LEU A 191 0.39 -7.54 -12.56
N LYS A 192 0.66 -6.65 -13.50
CA LYS A 192 1.16 -6.99 -14.84
C LYS A 192 2.63 -7.39 -14.79
N SER A 193 3.45 -6.72 -13.97
CA SER A 193 4.86 -7.05 -13.83
C SER A 193 5.06 -8.32 -13.02
N VAL A 194 5.57 -9.36 -13.67
CA VAL A 194 5.86 -10.65 -13.03
C VAL A 194 7.00 -10.53 -12.03
N LYS A 195 8.05 -9.77 -12.38
CA LYS A 195 9.16 -9.50 -11.46
C LYS A 195 8.70 -8.81 -10.19
N LEU A 196 7.77 -7.85 -10.31
CA LEU A 196 7.19 -7.19 -9.16
C LEU A 196 6.35 -8.15 -8.30
N ARG A 197 5.50 -8.99 -8.93
CA ARG A 197 4.77 -10.05 -8.21
C ARG A 197 5.72 -10.97 -7.46
N LYS A 198 6.74 -11.48 -8.16
CA LYS A 198 7.77 -12.34 -7.57
C LYS A 198 8.44 -11.67 -6.37
N LEU A 199 8.89 -10.43 -6.53
CA LEU A 199 9.54 -9.69 -5.43
C LEU A 199 8.64 -9.59 -4.21
N LEU A 200 7.36 -9.26 -4.40
CA LEU A 200 6.40 -9.11 -3.29
C LEU A 200 6.08 -10.46 -2.60
N VAL A 201 6.16 -11.57 -3.33
CA VAL A 201 5.92 -12.93 -2.80
C VAL A 201 7.18 -13.52 -2.16
N ASP A 202 8.36 -13.32 -2.79
CA ASP A 202 9.62 -13.97 -2.40
C ASP A 202 10.22 -13.38 -1.12
N LYS A 203 9.96 -12.10 -0.87
CA LYS A 203 10.45 -11.47 0.36
C LYS A 203 9.60 -11.91 1.54
N GLU A 204 10.11 -12.86 2.29
CA GLU A 204 9.59 -13.19 3.62
C GLU A 204 9.66 -11.97 4.52
N LEU A 205 8.54 -11.27 4.61
CA LEU A 205 8.31 -10.25 5.62
C LEU A 205 7.70 -10.91 6.87
N SER A 206 7.93 -12.22 7.08
CA SER A 206 7.34 -13.00 8.16
C SER A 206 7.60 -12.36 9.52
N ASP A 207 8.81 -11.85 9.74
CA ASP A 207 9.22 -11.22 10.99
C ASP A 207 9.03 -9.69 11.02
N ALA A 208 8.55 -9.10 9.92
CA ALA A 208 8.30 -7.68 9.84
C ALA A 208 6.96 -7.30 10.49
N SER A 209 6.91 -6.13 11.14
CA SER A 209 5.64 -5.60 11.63
C SER A 209 4.68 -5.31 10.48
N ILE A 210 3.37 -5.23 10.77
CA ILE A 210 2.36 -4.92 9.77
C ILE A 210 2.63 -3.56 9.08
N GLU A 211 3.15 -2.59 9.82
CA GLU A 211 3.54 -1.28 9.28
C GLU A 211 4.67 -1.42 8.26
N GLU A 212 5.68 -2.23 8.56
CA GLU A 212 6.78 -2.47 7.62
C GLU A 212 6.30 -3.20 6.36
N LYS A 213 5.40 -4.17 6.50
CA LYS A 213 4.75 -4.86 5.36
C LYS A 213 3.97 -3.87 4.49
N ILE A 214 3.15 -3.01 5.09
CA ILE A 214 2.41 -1.96 4.38
C ILE A 214 3.38 -1.01 3.67
N GLY A 215 4.39 -0.49 4.37
CA GLY A 215 5.40 0.38 3.77
C GLY A 215 6.09 -0.25 2.56
N TYR A 216 6.44 -1.53 2.65
CA TYR A 216 7.08 -2.28 1.58
C TYR A 216 6.21 -2.39 0.32
N ILE A 217 4.92 -2.67 0.49
CA ILE A 217 3.95 -2.76 -0.61
C ILE A 217 3.80 -1.44 -1.37
N PHE A 218 3.94 -0.30 -0.69
CA PHE A 218 3.84 1.03 -1.32
C PHE A 218 5.14 1.54 -1.93
N ALA A 219 6.25 0.83 -1.76
CA ALA A 219 7.55 1.21 -2.33
C ALA A 219 7.53 1.42 -3.86
N PRO A 220 6.82 0.59 -4.67
CA PRO A 220 6.72 0.80 -6.12
C PRO A 220 6.13 2.17 -6.50
N LEU A 221 5.02 2.56 -5.86
CA LEU A 221 4.37 3.85 -6.10
C LEU A 221 5.31 5.02 -5.75
N ILE A 222 5.95 4.95 -4.59
CA ILE A 222 6.83 6.01 -4.09
C ILE A 222 8.07 6.16 -4.98
N LEU A 223 8.69 5.05 -5.37
CA LEU A 223 9.86 5.06 -6.26
C LEU A 223 9.51 5.61 -7.64
N SER A 224 8.43 5.10 -8.24
CA SER A 224 8.00 5.47 -9.59
C SER A 224 7.61 6.95 -9.67
N PHE A 225 6.83 7.44 -8.70
CA PHE A 225 6.47 8.85 -8.63
C PHE A 225 7.71 9.74 -8.41
N THR A 226 8.59 9.37 -7.47
CA THR A 226 9.80 10.17 -7.20
C THR A 226 10.71 10.26 -8.43
N ARG A 227 10.92 9.16 -9.15
CA ARG A 227 11.68 9.14 -10.42
C ARG A 227 11.04 10.04 -11.47
N SER A 228 9.73 9.92 -11.69
CA SER A 228 9.01 10.73 -12.70
C SER A 228 9.13 12.23 -12.44
N VAL A 229 9.12 12.65 -11.18
CA VAL A 229 9.34 14.06 -10.81
C VAL A 229 10.77 14.49 -11.12
N LEU A 230 11.78 13.70 -10.71
CA LEU A 230 13.18 14.04 -10.90
C LEU A 230 13.59 14.08 -12.38
N GLU A 231 13.01 13.22 -13.21
CA GLU A 231 13.22 13.19 -14.67
C GLU A 231 12.65 14.43 -15.36
N GLU A 232 11.53 14.94 -14.87
CA GLU A 232 10.87 16.11 -15.46
C GLU A 232 11.55 17.45 -15.09
N VAL A 233 12.26 17.49 -13.95
CA VAL A 233 12.80 18.74 -13.41
C VAL A 233 14.07 19.20 -14.16
N PRO A 234 14.10 20.41 -14.75
CA PRO A 234 15.32 20.99 -15.31
C PRO A 234 16.40 21.23 -14.25
N ASP A 235 17.68 21.24 -14.65
CA ASP A 235 18.82 21.37 -13.72
C ASP A 235 18.90 22.73 -13.03
N ASP A 236 18.33 23.78 -13.63
CA ASP A 236 18.27 25.13 -13.07
C ASP A 236 17.16 25.32 -12.04
N LYS A 237 16.24 24.35 -11.91
CA LYS A 237 15.08 24.40 -11.01
C LYS A 237 15.29 23.61 -9.72
N THR A 238 14.55 24.00 -8.69
CA THR A 238 14.55 23.34 -7.38
C THR A 238 13.24 22.58 -7.17
N VAL A 239 13.33 21.39 -6.59
CA VAL A 239 12.18 20.59 -6.17
C VAL A 239 11.96 20.75 -4.67
N TYR A 240 10.80 21.22 -4.28
CA TYR A 240 10.39 21.36 -2.89
C TYR A 240 9.40 20.27 -2.53
N PHE A 241 9.84 19.32 -1.71
CA PHE A 241 8.98 18.29 -1.13
C PHE A 241 8.29 18.84 0.10
N ASN A 242 6.96 18.86 0.10
CA ASN A 242 6.18 19.44 1.20
C ASN A 242 6.16 18.53 2.42
N ALA A 243 6.08 19.14 3.60
CA ALA A 243 6.06 18.46 4.89
C ALA A 243 4.94 17.43 5.02
N ARG A 244 5.24 16.40 5.81
CA ARG A 244 4.47 15.18 6.02
C ARG A 244 4.48 14.32 4.77
N ASP A 245 3.61 14.57 3.82
CA ASP A 245 3.35 13.70 2.69
C ASP A 245 4.52 13.62 1.69
N GLY A 246 5.32 14.67 1.56
CA GLY A 246 6.53 14.68 0.71
C GLY A 246 7.79 14.13 1.38
N PHE A 247 7.75 13.79 2.67
CA PHE A 247 8.95 13.42 3.43
C PHE A 247 9.64 12.16 2.91
N ILE A 248 8.87 11.10 2.70
CA ILE A 248 9.44 9.83 2.22
C ILE A 248 10.03 9.97 0.80
N MET A 249 9.37 10.74 -0.07
CA MET A 249 9.85 11.01 -1.42
C MET A 249 11.15 11.82 -1.40
N TYR A 250 11.26 12.79 -0.49
CA TYR A 250 12.51 13.53 -0.26
C TYR A 250 13.65 12.60 0.19
N LEU A 251 13.37 11.66 1.11
CA LEU A 251 14.38 10.69 1.57
C LEU A 251 14.82 9.76 0.45
N VAL A 252 13.87 9.26 -0.36
CA VAL A 252 14.16 8.41 -1.53
C VAL A 252 15.01 9.16 -2.54
N ALA A 253 14.64 10.39 -2.90
CA ALA A 253 15.40 11.23 -3.83
C ALA A 253 16.83 11.49 -3.33
N ARG A 254 16.97 11.88 -2.07
CA ARG A 254 18.26 12.31 -1.49
C ARG A 254 19.20 11.16 -1.18
N TRP A 255 18.69 10.13 -0.48
CA TRP A 255 19.55 9.12 0.14
C TRP A 255 19.64 7.80 -0.64
N ILE A 256 18.61 7.47 -1.42
CA ILE A 256 18.57 6.22 -2.18
C ILE A 256 18.93 6.47 -3.64
N LEU A 257 18.24 7.39 -4.32
CA LEU A 257 18.54 7.75 -5.71
C LEU A 257 19.77 8.66 -5.82
N LYS A 258 20.17 9.31 -4.72
CA LYS A 258 21.32 10.21 -4.65
C LYS A 258 21.31 11.22 -5.79
N THR A 259 20.15 11.81 -6.04
CA THR A 259 19.96 12.74 -7.15
C THR A 259 20.91 13.94 -7.06
N ASN A 260 21.44 14.37 -8.19
CA ASN A 260 22.21 15.61 -8.33
C ASN A 260 21.31 16.85 -8.52
N LYS A 261 19.99 16.67 -8.69
CA LYS A 261 19.03 17.77 -8.76
C LYS A 261 18.99 18.56 -7.46
N ARG A 262 18.68 19.86 -7.55
CA ARG A 262 18.45 20.69 -6.37
C ARG A 262 17.16 20.31 -5.70
N ILE A 263 17.21 19.69 -4.55
CA ILE A 263 16.05 19.28 -3.77
C ILE A 263 16.07 19.93 -2.40
N LYS A 264 14.90 20.34 -1.92
CA LYS A 264 14.69 20.88 -0.58
C LYS A 264 13.44 20.27 0.05
N TYR A 265 13.49 20.10 1.36
CA TYR A 265 12.33 19.75 2.14
C TYR A 265 11.72 21.03 2.71
N CYS A 266 10.44 21.31 2.46
CA CYS A 266 9.78 22.51 2.94
C CYS A 266 8.63 22.13 3.89
N ARG A 267 8.33 23.03 4.83
CA ARG A 267 7.41 22.81 5.93
C ARG A 267 6.23 23.74 5.85
N PHE A 268 5.23 23.36 5.02
CA PHE A 268 3.94 24.03 4.96
C PHE A 268 2.84 23.07 5.40
N SER A 269 1.85 23.61 6.09
CA SER A 269 0.59 22.94 6.38
C SER A 269 -0.58 23.86 6.06
N ARG A 270 -1.77 23.28 5.96
CA ARG A 270 -2.99 24.11 5.84
C ARG A 270 -3.13 25.05 7.05
N LYS A 271 -2.85 24.56 8.27
CA LYS A 271 -2.95 25.33 9.51
C LYS A 271 -2.01 26.54 9.46
N SER A 272 -0.71 26.35 9.18
CA SER A 272 0.27 27.44 9.13
C SER A 272 0.07 28.43 7.98
N CYS A 273 -0.64 28.04 6.92
CA CYS A 273 -0.87 28.91 5.76
C CYS A 273 -2.19 29.67 5.84
N TYR A 274 -3.19 29.14 6.51
CA TYR A 274 -4.54 29.73 6.46
C TYR A 274 -4.61 31.08 7.14
N LEU A 275 -4.09 31.21 8.36
CA LEU A 275 -4.16 32.47 9.09
C LEU A 275 -3.42 33.60 8.34
N ALA A 276 -2.21 33.30 7.86
CA ALA A 276 -1.45 34.24 7.04
C ALA A 276 -2.16 34.62 5.73
N ASN A 277 -3.01 33.76 5.18
CA ASN A 277 -3.74 33.98 3.93
C ASN A 277 -5.08 34.71 4.14
N ILE A 278 -5.54 34.97 5.38
CA ILE A 278 -6.74 35.77 5.61
C ILE A 278 -6.52 37.16 4.99
N VAL A 279 -7.45 37.57 4.13
CA VAL A 279 -7.35 38.86 3.42
C VAL A 279 -7.63 39.97 4.37
N THR A 280 -6.71 40.95 4.43
CA THR A 280 -6.83 42.13 5.27
C THR A 280 -7.91 43.12 4.82
N ASN A 281 -8.52 42.92 3.66
CA ASN A 281 -9.70 43.65 3.19
C ASN A 281 -10.96 42.80 3.40
N LEU A 282 -11.24 42.44 4.63
CA LEU A 282 -12.52 41.86 5.02
C LEU A 282 -13.64 42.90 4.84
N ASN A 283 -13.97 43.15 3.59
CA ASN A 283 -15.27 43.72 3.29
C ASN A 283 -16.28 42.58 3.43
N LEU A 284 -16.71 42.36 4.68
CA LEU A 284 -17.56 41.23 5.09
C LEU A 284 -18.96 41.27 4.44
N ASN A 285 -19.27 42.34 3.77
CA ASN A 285 -20.49 42.47 2.97
C ASN A 285 -20.39 41.84 1.57
N HIS A 286 -19.24 41.30 1.19
CA HIS A 286 -19.06 40.69 -0.12
C HIS A 286 -19.05 39.15 -0.03
N PRO A 287 -19.90 38.42 -0.80
CA PRO A 287 -19.97 36.93 -0.77
C PRO A 287 -18.65 36.19 -1.03
N SER A 288 -17.70 36.82 -1.77
CA SER A 288 -16.39 36.26 -2.02
C SER A 288 -15.48 36.19 -0.78
N ASN A 289 -15.72 36.99 0.25
CA ASN A 289 -14.95 37.01 1.48
C ASN A 289 -15.32 35.87 2.42
N SER A 290 -16.55 35.36 2.30
CA SER A 290 -17.00 34.16 3.00
C SER A 290 -16.30 32.88 2.52
N ALA A 291 -15.68 32.90 1.34
CA ALA A 291 -14.89 31.76 0.82
C ALA A 291 -13.63 31.50 1.67
N SER A 292 -13.03 32.55 2.28
CA SER A 292 -11.87 32.37 3.17
C SER A 292 -12.21 31.52 4.39
N LEU A 293 -13.40 31.71 4.95
CA LEU A 293 -13.91 30.95 6.09
C LEU A 293 -14.32 29.51 5.71
N TYR A 294 -14.70 29.29 4.45
CA TYR A 294 -15.06 27.98 3.95
C TYR A 294 -13.90 26.98 4.01
N PHE A 295 -12.66 27.44 3.85
CA PHE A 295 -11.45 26.63 3.89
C PHE A 295 -11.07 26.16 5.29
N PHE A 296 -11.56 26.80 6.35
CA PHE A 296 -11.38 26.34 7.72
C PHE A 296 -12.29 25.17 8.11
N LYS A 297 -12.96 24.53 7.13
CA LYS A 297 -13.92 23.46 7.42
C LYS A 297 -14.86 23.86 8.57
N ILE A 298 -15.56 24.99 8.39
CA ILE A 298 -16.63 25.44 9.30
C ILE A 298 -17.52 24.28 9.76
N GLN A 299 -17.68 23.28 8.90
CA GLN A 299 -18.41 22.06 9.18
C GLN A 299 -17.92 21.29 10.42
N ARG A 300 -16.63 21.42 10.80
CA ARG A 300 -16.03 20.70 11.93
C ARG A 300 -15.86 21.50 13.21
N ILE A 301 -16.08 22.81 13.16
CA ILE A 301 -16.11 23.64 14.37
C ILE A 301 -17.37 23.27 15.13
N GLN A 302 -17.21 22.78 16.36
CA GLN A 302 -18.33 22.38 17.21
C GLN A 302 -18.75 23.52 18.14
N THR A 303 -17.78 24.33 18.58
CA THR A 303 -18.04 25.46 19.50
C THR A 303 -17.26 26.71 19.07
N LEU A 304 -17.61 27.87 19.58
CA LEU A 304 -16.79 29.08 19.38
C LEU A 304 -15.43 28.97 20.07
N ARG A 305 -15.32 28.22 21.14
CA ARG A 305 -14.04 27.96 21.80
C ARG A 305 -13.10 27.17 20.87
N ASP A 306 -13.60 26.21 20.07
CA ASP A 306 -12.81 25.52 19.07
C ASP A 306 -12.31 26.45 17.97
N LEU A 307 -13.13 27.44 17.58
CA LEU A 307 -12.73 28.50 16.64
C LEU A 307 -11.57 29.31 17.21
N ILE A 308 -11.73 29.81 18.45
CA ILE A 308 -10.75 30.62 19.16
C ILE A 308 -9.40 29.85 19.25
N LYS A 309 -9.44 28.62 19.73
CA LYS A 309 -8.25 27.75 19.79
C LYS A 309 -7.61 27.49 18.42
N THR A 310 -8.43 27.26 17.40
CA THR A 310 -7.95 27.01 16.04
C THR A 310 -7.15 28.18 15.48
N PHE A 311 -7.55 29.41 15.83
CA PHE A 311 -6.90 30.64 15.38
C PHE A 311 -5.88 31.17 16.39
N GLU A 312 -5.68 30.49 17.52
CA GLU A 312 -4.83 30.96 18.62
C GLU A 312 -5.22 32.40 19.06
N LEU A 313 -6.53 32.68 19.09
CA LEU A 313 -7.05 33.94 19.55
C LEU A 313 -7.15 33.94 21.07
N ASP A 314 -7.13 35.11 21.66
CA ASP A 314 -7.29 35.29 23.09
C ASP A 314 -8.75 35.03 23.49
N GLU A 315 -8.99 34.25 24.53
CA GLU A 315 -10.32 33.99 25.09
C GLU A 315 -10.92 35.24 25.78
N ASP A 316 -10.07 36.19 26.19
CA ASP A 316 -10.47 37.43 26.86
C ASP A 316 -10.94 38.51 25.88
N LEU A 317 -10.90 38.28 24.58
CA LEU A 317 -11.48 39.22 23.60
C LEU A 317 -12.99 39.33 23.76
N ASP A 318 -13.54 40.49 23.41
CA ASP A 318 -14.98 40.74 23.57
C ASP A 318 -15.84 40.04 22.51
N TYR A 319 -16.32 38.85 22.86
CA TYR A 319 -17.29 38.10 22.07
C TYR A 319 -18.76 38.38 22.48
N SER A 320 -19.00 39.25 23.47
CA SER A 320 -20.29 39.40 24.13
C SER A 320 -21.44 39.75 23.18
N SER A 321 -21.17 40.55 22.15
CA SER A 321 -22.17 40.93 21.15
C SER A 321 -22.72 39.74 20.36
N VAL A 322 -21.84 38.79 20.00
CA VAL A 322 -22.23 37.60 19.27
C VAL A 322 -22.92 36.59 20.17
N LEU A 323 -22.37 36.38 21.37
CA LEU A 323 -22.92 35.45 22.35
C LEU A 323 -24.36 35.85 22.74
N LYS A 324 -24.58 37.12 23.04
CA LYS A 324 -25.92 37.65 23.39
C LYS A 324 -26.90 37.59 22.22
N SER A 325 -26.47 37.99 21.01
CA SER A 325 -27.37 38.03 19.84
C SER A 325 -27.90 36.66 19.40
N HIS A 326 -27.19 35.59 19.75
CA HIS A 326 -27.56 34.24 19.41
C HIS A 326 -27.94 33.37 20.63
N ASN A 327 -27.95 33.95 21.82
CA ASN A 327 -28.22 33.24 23.08
C ASN A 327 -27.34 31.97 23.26
N ILE A 328 -26.03 32.11 23.03
CA ILE A 328 -25.04 31.03 23.12
C ILE A 328 -23.93 31.42 24.06
N THR A 329 -23.15 30.41 24.48
CA THR A 329 -21.86 30.54 25.18
C THR A 329 -20.72 30.13 24.26
N LEU A 330 -19.48 30.36 24.70
CA LEU A 330 -18.29 29.86 23.95
C LEU A 330 -18.31 28.34 23.77
N ASP A 331 -18.90 27.59 24.70
CA ASP A 331 -18.96 26.14 24.72
C ASP A 331 -20.27 25.56 24.17
N THR A 332 -21.20 26.42 23.72
CA THR A 332 -22.44 25.95 23.08
C THR A 332 -22.10 25.20 21.80
N ASN A 333 -22.62 23.96 21.68
CA ASN A 333 -22.42 23.16 20.45
C ASN A 333 -23.23 23.81 19.30
N ILE A 334 -22.51 24.32 18.33
CA ILE A 334 -23.05 24.94 17.11
C ILE A 334 -22.87 24.05 15.87
N GLU A 335 -22.42 22.78 16.02
CA GLU A 335 -22.10 21.89 14.90
C GLU A 335 -23.23 21.80 13.88
N PHE A 336 -24.45 21.64 14.36
CA PHE A 336 -25.66 21.54 13.54
C PHE A 336 -26.55 22.75 13.61
N HIS A 337 -26.03 23.89 14.15
CA HIS A 337 -26.84 25.11 14.28
C HIS A 337 -27.14 25.70 12.90
N PRO A 338 -28.42 26.03 12.57
CA PRO A 338 -28.81 26.54 11.25
C PRO A 338 -28.06 27.82 10.86
N ASN A 339 -27.73 28.66 11.84
CA ASN A 339 -26.99 29.90 11.64
C ASN A 339 -25.48 29.78 11.92
N LYS A 340 -24.92 28.58 11.97
CA LYS A 340 -23.49 28.32 12.30
C LYS A 340 -22.54 29.23 11.53
N ARG A 341 -22.71 29.33 10.22
CA ARG A 341 -21.88 30.18 9.36
C ARG A 341 -21.95 31.64 9.75
N TYR A 342 -23.16 32.16 9.96
CA TYR A 342 -23.39 33.55 10.34
C TYR A 342 -22.81 33.86 11.73
N ILE A 343 -22.94 32.96 12.69
CA ILE A 343 -22.34 33.08 14.03
C ILE A 343 -20.81 33.22 13.91
N ILE A 344 -20.16 32.39 13.12
CA ILE A 344 -18.71 32.43 12.90
C ILE A 344 -18.29 33.75 12.22
N GLU A 345 -19.03 34.19 11.19
CA GLU A 345 -18.79 35.46 10.51
C GLU A 345 -18.91 36.65 11.46
N LYS A 346 -19.95 36.68 12.27
CA LYS A 346 -20.15 37.75 13.29
C LYS A 346 -19.07 37.70 14.39
N THR A 347 -18.60 36.51 14.77
CA THR A 347 -17.48 36.38 15.71
C THR A 347 -16.23 37.06 15.15
N PHE A 348 -15.87 36.79 13.91
CA PHE A 348 -14.72 37.45 13.28
C PHE A 348 -14.89 38.95 13.13
N MET A 349 -16.12 39.43 12.89
CA MET A 349 -16.42 40.88 12.87
C MET A 349 -16.19 41.53 14.24
N ALA A 350 -16.63 40.89 15.32
CA ALA A 350 -16.49 41.40 16.67
C ALA A 350 -15.02 41.58 17.09
N ILE A 351 -14.13 40.66 16.65
CA ILE A 351 -12.70 40.67 16.99
C ILE A 351 -11.82 41.20 15.83
N GLN A 352 -12.38 41.91 14.88
CA GLN A 352 -11.71 42.25 13.61
C GLN A 352 -10.35 42.95 13.82
N SER A 353 -10.25 43.88 14.78
CA SER A 353 -9.01 44.59 15.06
C SER A 353 -7.87 43.68 15.50
N ASP A 354 -8.15 42.79 16.42
CA ASP A 354 -7.15 41.88 16.97
C ASP A 354 -6.82 40.76 15.99
N LEU A 355 -7.81 40.27 15.24
CA LEU A 355 -7.58 39.34 14.13
C LEU A 355 -6.62 39.94 13.09
N TYR A 356 -6.75 41.24 12.75
CA TYR A 356 -5.84 41.90 11.82
C TYR A 356 -4.41 42.00 12.33
N LYS A 357 -4.21 42.28 13.62
CA LYS A 357 -2.86 42.26 14.21
C LYS A 357 -2.23 40.90 14.05
N LYS A 358 -2.97 39.86 14.44
CA LYS A 358 -2.53 38.46 14.34
C LYS A 358 -2.21 38.05 12.88
N VAL A 359 -3.09 38.37 11.95
CA VAL A 359 -2.90 38.07 10.51
C VAL A 359 -1.65 38.75 9.96
N ARG A 360 -1.39 40.01 10.34
CA ARG A 360 -0.18 40.73 9.89
C ARG A 360 1.09 40.07 10.40
N GLU A 361 1.13 39.63 11.64
CA GLU A 361 2.24 38.93 12.24
C GLU A 361 2.49 37.61 11.53
N GLU A 362 1.47 36.76 11.43
CA GLU A 362 1.55 35.45 10.76
C GLU A 362 1.99 35.59 9.29
N LYS A 363 1.48 36.59 8.59
CA LYS A 363 1.87 36.90 7.21
C LYS A 363 3.34 37.32 7.12
N LYS A 364 3.83 38.17 8.03
CA LYS A 364 5.24 38.56 8.10
C LYS A 364 6.14 37.34 8.31
N ASN A 365 5.79 36.49 9.25
CA ASN A 365 6.55 35.28 9.59
C ASN A 365 6.53 34.26 8.45
N PHE A 366 5.38 34.07 7.81
CA PHE A 366 5.26 33.24 6.61
C PHE A 366 6.20 33.71 5.48
N PHE A 367 6.26 35.02 5.21
CA PHE A 367 7.17 35.56 4.18
C PHE A 367 8.65 35.42 4.57
N LYS A 368 8.99 35.55 5.84
CA LYS A 368 10.36 35.26 6.29
C LYS A 368 10.74 33.82 6.00
N TYR A 369 9.84 32.86 6.27
CA TYR A 369 10.09 31.46 5.94
C TYR A 369 10.18 31.23 4.43
N LEU A 370 9.28 31.80 3.65
CA LEU A 370 9.31 31.67 2.19
C LEU A 370 10.62 32.21 1.58
N ASN A 371 11.12 33.33 2.10
CA ASN A 371 12.40 33.92 1.69
C ASN A 371 13.58 33.00 2.06
N LYS A 372 13.59 32.40 3.25
CA LYS A 372 14.61 31.39 3.64
C LYS A 372 14.65 30.20 2.70
N LEU A 373 13.51 29.74 2.20
CA LEU A 373 13.43 28.65 1.23
C LEU A 373 14.03 29.06 -0.12
N GLY A 374 13.92 30.34 -0.51
CA GLY A 374 14.44 30.87 -1.77
C GLY A 374 13.69 30.34 -3.00
N MET A 375 12.40 30.09 -2.88
CA MET A 375 11.52 29.62 -3.97
C MET A 375 11.48 30.63 -5.12
N LYS A 376 11.49 30.13 -6.36
CA LYS A 376 11.46 30.93 -7.59
C LYS A 376 10.36 30.46 -8.53
N ASN A 377 9.99 31.35 -9.45
CA ASN A 377 9.03 30.96 -10.51
C ASN A 377 9.56 29.77 -11.31
N GLY A 378 8.67 28.80 -11.56
CA GLY A 378 8.97 27.58 -12.30
C GLY A 378 9.64 26.49 -11.48
N ASP A 379 9.94 26.72 -10.19
CA ASP A 379 10.33 25.65 -9.26
C ASP A 379 9.19 24.64 -9.06
N PHE A 380 9.55 23.43 -8.66
CA PHE A 380 8.59 22.33 -8.50
C PHE A 380 8.16 22.18 -7.03
N PHE A 381 6.87 21.95 -6.83
CA PHE A 381 6.27 21.70 -5.52
C PHE A 381 5.63 20.32 -5.51
N VAL A 382 6.09 19.44 -4.62
CA VAL A 382 5.73 18.03 -4.58
C VAL A 382 4.95 17.73 -3.31
N ASP A 383 3.79 17.08 -3.47
CA ASP A 383 2.91 16.70 -2.37
C ASP A 383 2.12 15.43 -2.74
N LEU A 384 1.43 14.81 -1.79
CA LEU A 384 0.53 13.68 -2.06
C LEU A 384 -0.66 14.10 -2.93
N GLY A 385 -1.33 15.17 -2.58
CA GLY A 385 -2.51 15.69 -3.28
C GLY A 385 -3.35 16.64 -2.40
N TYR A 386 -4.58 16.95 -2.70
CA TYR A 386 -5.33 16.59 -3.92
C TYR A 386 -5.72 17.86 -4.69
N ALA A 387 -6.11 18.90 -3.93
CA ALA A 387 -6.59 20.17 -4.50
C ALA A 387 -5.46 21.18 -4.77
N GLY A 388 -4.26 20.97 -4.21
CA GLY A 388 -3.15 21.92 -4.32
C GLY A 388 -3.34 23.20 -3.49
N THR A 389 -4.08 23.11 -2.38
CA THR A 389 -4.44 24.27 -1.53
C THR A 389 -3.23 25.08 -1.07
N ILE A 390 -2.16 24.40 -0.62
CA ILE A 390 -0.92 25.06 -0.15
C ILE A 390 -0.24 25.79 -1.30
N GLN A 391 -0.08 25.15 -2.46
CA GLN A 391 0.47 25.76 -3.66
C GLN A 391 -0.34 27.00 -4.07
N GLY A 392 -1.67 26.90 -4.03
CA GLY A 392 -2.57 28.02 -4.32
C GLY A 392 -2.43 29.19 -3.36
N ILE A 393 -2.24 28.93 -2.06
CA ILE A 393 -1.97 29.96 -1.05
C ILE A 393 -0.63 30.65 -1.32
N ILE A 394 0.44 29.87 -1.59
CA ILE A 394 1.75 30.43 -1.94
C ILE A 394 1.63 31.33 -3.17
N LYS A 395 0.95 30.86 -4.24
CA LYS A 395 0.71 31.65 -5.45
C LYS A 395 -0.02 32.94 -5.16
N ARG A 396 -1.11 32.89 -4.41
CA ARG A 396 -1.92 34.07 -4.07
C ARG A 396 -1.15 35.09 -3.25
N MET A 397 -0.42 34.63 -2.23
CA MET A 397 0.28 35.53 -1.30
C MET A 397 1.53 36.16 -1.89
N SER A 398 2.33 35.37 -2.63
CA SER A 398 3.67 35.77 -3.10
C SER A 398 3.73 36.04 -4.60
N GLY A 399 2.72 35.65 -5.39
CA GLY A 399 2.79 35.68 -6.84
C GLY A 399 3.63 34.56 -7.47
N LEU A 400 4.31 33.72 -6.67
CA LEU A 400 5.19 32.64 -7.17
C LEU A 400 4.38 31.60 -7.95
N ASN A 401 4.81 31.33 -9.16
CA ASN A 401 4.24 30.32 -10.05
C ASN A 401 5.03 29.03 -9.96
N LEU A 402 4.71 28.18 -9.00
CA LEU A 402 5.31 26.86 -8.81
C LEU A 402 4.61 25.84 -9.70
N LYS A 403 5.36 24.81 -10.16
CA LYS A 403 4.82 23.66 -10.88
C LYS A 403 4.46 22.55 -9.88
N GLY A 404 3.18 22.33 -9.63
CA GLY A 404 2.72 21.29 -8.70
C GLY A 404 2.85 19.88 -9.29
N ARG A 405 3.39 18.96 -8.51
CA ARG A 405 3.48 17.52 -8.85
C ARG A 405 2.92 16.72 -7.68
N TYR A 406 1.88 15.96 -7.97
CA TYR A 406 1.06 15.28 -6.97
C TYR A 406 0.91 13.80 -7.33
N ILE A 407 0.87 12.93 -6.34
CA ILE A 407 0.53 11.51 -6.58
C ILE A 407 -0.85 11.43 -7.20
N ASN A 408 -1.83 12.16 -6.64
CA ASN A 408 -3.16 12.26 -7.25
C ASN A 408 -3.78 13.64 -7.07
N THR A 409 -4.44 14.14 -8.09
CA THR A 409 -5.23 15.38 -8.05
C THR A 409 -6.57 15.18 -8.75
N PHE A 410 -7.54 16.06 -8.45
CA PHE A 410 -8.90 15.97 -9.00
C PHE A 410 -9.08 16.77 -10.29
N ASP A 411 -8.18 17.70 -10.56
CA ASP A 411 -8.13 18.55 -11.73
C ASP A 411 -6.67 18.87 -12.11
N LEU A 412 -6.42 19.39 -13.28
CA LEU A 412 -5.08 19.78 -13.76
C LEU A 412 -4.76 21.23 -13.43
N GLU A 413 -5.78 22.08 -13.36
CA GLU A 413 -5.64 23.47 -13.01
C GLU A 413 -6.36 23.75 -11.70
N GLY A 414 -5.63 24.26 -10.72
CA GLY A 414 -6.19 24.66 -9.44
C GLY A 414 -6.61 26.13 -9.47
N ASN A 415 -7.71 26.42 -8.78
CA ASN A 415 -8.07 27.80 -8.45
C ASN A 415 -8.24 27.91 -6.94
N PHE A 416 -7.39 28.72 -6.32
CA PHE A 416 -7.53 29.07 -4.93
C PHE A 416 -7.74 30.57 -4.79
N GLN A 417 -8.99 30.95 -4.51
CA GLN A 417 -9.38 32.34 -4.31
C GLN A 417 -8.88 33.28 -5.43
N GLY A 418 -9.09 32.89 -6.69
CA GLY A 418 -8.71 33.68 -7.87
C GLY A 418 -7.26 33.52 -8.34
N ALA A 419 -6.44 32.73 -7.64
CA ALA A 419 -5.08 32.43 -8.06
C ALA A 419 -5.04 31.10 -8.83
N LEU A 420 -4.94 31.16 -10.15
CA LEU A 420 -4.76 29.98 -11.01
C LEU A 420 -3.33 29.43 -10.91
N PHE A 421 -3.19 28.12 -10.86
CA PHE A 421 -1.89 27.43 -10.80
C PHE A 421 -1.94 26.05 -11.43
N GLU A 422 -0.81 25.64 -12.02
CA GLU A 422 -0.64 24.34 -12.69
C GLU A 422 -0.45 23.22 -11.67
N LYS A 423 -1.13 22.09 -11.90
CA LYS A 423 -0.92 20.83 -11.19
C LYS A 423 -0.80 19.69 -12.20
N LYS A 424 0.04 18.70 -11.90
CA LYS A 424 0.12 17.45 -12.65
C LYS A 424 -0.08 16.28 -11.69
N SER A 425 -0.97 15.37 -12.06
CA SER A 425 -1.24 14.13 -11.35
C SER A 425 -0.37 13.01 -11.90
N PHE A 426 0.23 12.20 -11.02
CA PHE A 426 0.94 10.98 -11.42
C PHE A 426 -0.05 9.86 -11.74
N LEU A 427 -1.01 9.62 -10.84
CA LEU A 427 -2.13 8.70 -11.09
C LEU A 427 -3.21 9.39 -11.93
N PRO A 428 -4.10 8.64 -12.61
CA PRO A 428 -5.25 9.21 -13.31
C PRO A 428 -6.05 10.16 -12.42
N LEU A 429 -6.61 11.21 -13.01
CA LEU A 429 -7.35 12.25 -12.28
C LEU A 429 -8.47 11.64 -11.43
N GLY A 430 -8.48 12.01 -10.16
CA GLY A 430 -9.51 11.55 -9.22
C GLY A 430 -9.45 10.08 -8.83
N PHE A 431 -8.41 9.35 -9.22
CA PHE A 431 -8.28 7.92 -8.94
C PHE A 431 -8.48 7.58 -7.45
N LEU A 432 -7.90 8.38 -6.55
CA LEU A 432 -8.03 8.17 -5.10
C LEU A 432 -9.33 8.75 -4.49
N ARG A 433 -10.15 9.44 -5.28
CA ARG A 433 -11.36 10.10 -4.76
C ARG A 433 -12.36 9.17 -4.07
N PRO A 434 -12.64 7.96 -4.60
CA PRO A 434 -13.58 7.04 -3.96
C PRO A 434 -13.08 6.47 -2.63
N TYR A 435 -11.78 6.44 -2.43
CA TYR A 435 -11.15 5.75 -1.30
C TYR A 435 -10.91 6.66 -0.09
N GLY A 436 -11.01 7.98 -0.25
CA GLY A 436 -10.61 8.94 0.79
C GLY A 436 -9.09 8.99 1.01
N GLY A 437 -8.60 10.07 1.62
CA GLY A 437 -7.15 10.29 1.75
C GLY A 437 -6.52 9.63 2.99
N ALA A 438 -7.27 9.42 4.06
CA ALA A 438 -6.72 9.15 5.40
C ALA A 438 -5.81 7.91 5.48
N ALA A 439 -6.16 6.80 4.80
CA ALA A 439 -5.38 5.57 4.86
C ALA A 439 -4.03 5.70 4.13
N ILE A 440 -3.98 6.41 3.01
CA ILE A 440 -2.73 6.64 2.29
C ILE A 440 -1.88 7.75 2.93
N GLU A 441 -2.50 8.81 3.45
CA GLU A 441 -1.80 9.89 4.15
C GLU A 441 -0.96 9.35 5.33
N LEU A 442 -1.43 8.29 5.99
CA LEU A 442 -0.70 7.64 7.07
C LEU A 442 0.65 7.06 6.59
N ILE A 443 0.68 6.47 5.39
CA ILE A 443 1.87 5.85 4.81
C ILE A 443 2.94 6.89 4.44
N PHE A 444 2.50 8.07 4.01
CA PHE A 444 3.37 9.16 3.61
C PHE A 444 3.76 10.10 4.77
N SER A 445 3.20 9.90 5.96
CA SER A 445 3.40 10.79 7.11
C SER A 445 4.86 10.84 7.58
N GLU A 446 5.27 12.02 8.05
CA GLU A 446 6.55 12.23 8.76
C GLU A 446 6.41 11.89 10.25
N ALA A 447 7.51 11.40 10.87
CA ALA A 447 7.57 11.15 12.32
C ALA A 447 7.74 12.44 13.15
N ARG A 448 7.11 13.53 12.78
CA ARG A 448 7.10 14.82 13.47
C ARG A 448 5.71 15.45 13.41
N GLY A 449 5.46 16.42 14.28
CA GLY A 449 4.20 17.15 14.34
C GLY A 449 3.93 18.00 13.09
N THR A 450 2.68 18.40 12.92
CA THR A 450 2.26 19.35 11.88
C THR A 450 2.80 20.75 12.18
N VAL A 451 3.13 21.50 11.13
CA VAL A 451 3.49 22.93 11.26
C VAL A 451 2.24 23.69 11.69
N VAL A 452 2.29 24.33 12.84
CA VAL A 452 1.16 25.13 13.35
C VAL A 452 1.27 26.60 12.95
N LYS A 453 2.47 27.17 13.00
CA LYS A 453 2.79 28.55 12.62
C LYS A 453 4.29 28.71 12.32
N TYR A 454 4.70 29.94 12.04
CA TYR A 454 6.14 30.32 11.96
C TYR A 454 6.44 31.32 13.09
N ASP A 455 7.63 31.17 13.70
CA ASP A 455 8.09 32.11 14.71
C ASP A 455 8.53 33.47 14.10
N GLU A 456 8.94 34.40 14.95
CA GLU A 456 9.36 35.73 14.52
C GLU A 456 10.57 35.72 13.59
N GLU A 457 11.42 34.69 13.64
CA GLU A 457 12.53 34.48 12.73
C GLU A 457 12.10 33.78 11.44
N GLY A 458 10.86 33.29 11.33
CA GLY A 458 10.33 32.51 10.21
C GLY A 458 10.76 31.04 10.24
N ASN A 459 10.98 30.45 11.40
CA ASN A 459 11.18 29.01 11.52
C ASN A 459 9.84 28.32 11.76
N PRO A 460 9.62 27.11 11.22
CA PRO A 460 8.38 26.37 11.44
C PRO A 460 8.26 25.87 12.89
N VAL A 461 7.17 26.21 13.55
CA VAL A 461 6.77 25.69 14.86
C VAL A 461 5.87 24.48 14.65
N LEU A 462 6.21 23.35 15.30
CA LEU A 462 5.51 22.08 15.13
C LEU A 462 4.60 21.79 16.31
N SER A 463 3.50 21.05 16.07
CA SER A 463 2.63 20.53 17.15
C SER A 463 3.38 19.48 17.97
N ASN A 464 3.01 19.37 19.26
CA ASN A 464 3.67 18.44 20.20
C ASN A 464 3.04 17.02 20.24
N ASP A 465 1.92 16.79 19.54
CA ASP A 465 1.05 15.62 19.69
C ASP A 465 1.53 14.35 18.99
N PHE A 466 2.85 14.22 18.78
CA PHE A 466 3.37 13.24 17.84
C PHE A 466 3.84 11.92 18.47
N LYS A 467 3.85 11.81 19.79
CA LYS A 467 4.51 10.69 20.51
C LYS A 467 3.96 9.30 20.12
N TYR A 468 2.64 9.19 19.93
CA TYR A 468 1.96 7.91 19.63
C TYR A 468 2.18 7.42 18.18
N ARG A 469 2.48 8.30 17.24
CA ARG A 469 2.63 7.95 15.83
C ARG A 469 4.08 7.71 15.40
N ARG A 470 5.04 8.08 16.24
CA ARG A 470 6.46 8.04 15.89
C ARG A 470 6.94 6.65 15.51
N GLU A 471 6.58 5.64 16.28
CA GLU A 471 7.00 4.26 16.02
C GLU A 471 6.31 3.69 14.77
N VAL A 472 5.01 3.89 14.64
CA VAL A 472 4.23 3.50 13.45
C VAL A 472 4.83 4.10 12.17
N THR A 473 5.05 5.42 12.16
CA THR A 473 5.61 6.11 10.99
C THR A 473 7.02 5.63 10.68
N ARG A 474 7.86 5.40 11.68
CA ARG A 474 9.21 4.86 11.48
C ARG A 474 9.20 3.47 10.89
N ALA A 475 8.27 2.61 11.34
CA ALA A 475 8.12 1.26 10.81
C ALA A 475 7.66 1.29 9.34
N LEU A 476 6.65 2.11 9.00
CA LEU A 476 6.23 2.35 7.62
C LEU A 476 7.42 2.81 6.74
N LEU A 477 8.20 3.80 7.21
CA LEU A 477 9.38 4.31 6.51
C LEU A 477 10.45 3.22 6.28
N ARG A 478 10.71 2.37 7.28
CA ARG A 478 11.66 1.24 7.12
C ARG A 478 11.19 0.30 6.02
N GLY A 479 9.90 -0.05 5.99
CA GLY A 479 9.30 -0.87 4.95
C GLY A 479 9.47 -0.26 3.56
N VAL A 480 9.13 1.02 3.38
CA VAL A 480 9.31 1.72 2.10
C VAL A 480 10.78 1.73 1.66
N ILE A 481 11.70 2.09 2.55
CA ILE A 481 13.13 2.17 2.24
C ILE A 481 13.67 0.81 1.82
N LYS A 482 13.29 -0.27 2.53
CA LYS A 482 13.65 -1.64 2.18
C LYS A 482 13.11 -2.00 0.79
N GLY A 483 11.81 -1.79 0.55
CA GLY A 483 11.18 -2.08 -0.73
C GLY A 483 11.80 -1.32 -1.90
N VAL A 484 12.06 -0.01 -1.73
CA VAL A 484 12.72 0.79 -2.78
C VAL A 484 14.13 0.28 -3.09
N LYS A 485 14.92 -0.10 -2.08
CA LYS A 485 16.25 -0.68 -2.29
C LYS A 485 16.18 -2.02 -3.02
N ASP A 486 15.23 -2.86 -2.66
CA ASP A 486 15.04 -4.16 -3.30
C ASP A 486 14.60 -4.00 -4.77
N LEU A 487 13.68 -3.09 -5.06
CA LEU A 487 13.24 -2.76 -6.43
C LEU A 487 14.40 -2.29 -7.32
N ILE A 488 15.29 -1.47 -6.78
CA ILE A 488 16.47 -0.97 -7.51
C ILE A 488 17.49 -2.10 -7.70
N LYS A 489 17.74 -2.91 -6.67
CA LYS A 489 18.69 -4.03 -6.72
C LYS A 489 18.31 -5.07 -7.77
N GLU A 490 17.02 -5.39 -7.84
CA GLU A 490 16.48 -6.38 -8.78
C GLU A 490 16.14 -5.78 -10.16
N ASP A 491 16.46 -4.51 -10.38
CA ASP A 491 16.22 -3.75 -11.63
C ASP A 491 14.78 -3.93 -12.16
N ILE A 492 13.80 -3.71 -11.27
CA ILE A 492 12.39 -3.91 -11.60
C ILE A 492 11.82 -2.65 -12.22
N SER A 493 11.34 -2.77 -13.46
CA SER A 493 10.53 -1.75 -14.11
C SER A 493 9.12 -1.75 -13.50
N ILE A 494 8.65 -0.55 -13.13
CA ILE A 494 7.35 -0.35 -12.50
C ILE A 494 6.49 0.46 -13.45
N ASN A 495 5.33 -0.07 -13.83
CA ASN A 495 4.33 0.67 -14.59
C ASN A 495 3.27 1.28 -13.65
N ILE A 496 2.52 2.26 -14.17
CA ILE A 496 1.52 2.98 -13.39
C ILE A 496 0.31 2.09 -13.05
N GLU A 497 -0.01 1.14 -13.92
CA GLU A 497 -1.10 0.19 -13.73
C GLU A 497 -0.84 -0.71 -12.52
N ASP A 498 0.39 -1.18 -12.32
CA ASP A 498 0.75 -1.96 -11.14
C ASP A 498 0.63 -1.13 -9.85
N CYS A 499 1.01 0.15 -9.89
CA CYS A 499 0.79 1.07 -8.77
C CYS A 499 -0.70 1.22 -8.45
N MET A 500 -1.55 1.33 -9.48
CA MET A 500 -3.00 1.44 -9.32
C MET A 500 -3.61 0.16 -8.74
N GLU A 501 -3.17 -1.01 -9.19
CA GLU A 501 -3.66 -2.30 -8.69
C GLU A 501 -3.26 -2.55 -7.24
N ILE A 502 -2.04 -2.16 -6.83
CA ILE A 502 -1.62 -2.18 -5.42
C ILE A 502 -2.57 -1.32 -4.57
N LEU A 503 -2.85 -0.11 -5.02
CA LEU A 503 -3.77 0.81 -4.32
C LEU A 503 -5.19 0.26 -4.25
N LYS A 504 -5.74 -0.25 -5.36
CA LYS A 504 -7.08 -0.87 -5.38
C LYS A 504 -7.16 -2.03 -4.40
N ARG A 505 -6.20 -2.96 -4.46
CA ARG A 505 -6.16 -4.10 -3.54
C ARG A 505 -6.16 -3.61 -2.08
N TYR A 506 -5.29 -2.68 -1.74
CA TYR A 506 -5.18 -2.14 -0.39
C TYR A 506 -6.50 -1.54 0.09
N TYR A 507 -7.15 -0.72 -0.74
CA TYR A 507 -8.40 -0.05 -0.37
C TYR A 507 -9.64 -0.93 -0.41
N GLU A 508 -9.77 -1.78 -1.42
CA GLU A 508 -11.01 -2.54 -1.68
C GLU A 508 -11.02 -3.90 -0.99
N LYS A 509 -9.83 -4.51 -0.82
CA LYS A 509 -9.67 -5.86 -0.28
C LYS A 509 -8.58 -5.90 0.81
N PRO A 510 -8.69 -5.12 1.89
CA PRO A 510 -7.70 -5.13 2.95
C PRO A 510 -7.66 -6.50 3.64
N THR A 511 -6.48 -6.87 4.13
CA THR A 511 -6.33 -8.02 5.02
C THR A 511 -6.91 -7.71 6.39
N LEU A 512 -7.08 -8.74 7.22
CA LEU A 512 -7.48 -8.55 8.61
C LEU A 512 -6.43 -7.75 9.40
N GLU A 513 -5.14 -8.05 9.20
CA GLU A 513 -4.02 -7.33 9.84
C GLU A 513 -4.00 -5.84 9.43
N GLU A 514 -4.14 -5.53 8.13
CA GLU A 514 -4.24 -4.14 7.64
C GLU A 514 -5.43 -3.40 8.23
N SER A 515 -6.55 -4.09 8.40
CA SER A 515 -7.77 -3.52 8.99
C SER A 515 -7.62 -3.28 10.49
N GLN A 516 -6.97 -4.19 11.22
CA GLN A 516 -6.63 -4.03 12.64
C GLN A 516 -5.65 -2.88 12.85
N PHE A 517 -4.62 -2.81 12.02
CA PHE A 517 -3.70 -1.68 12.01
C PHE A 517 -4.43 -0.34 11.80
N ALA A 518 -5.30 -0.24 10.80
CA ALA A 518 -6.07 0.98 10.53
C ALA A 518 -7.02 1.40 11.66
N ASN A 519 -7.51 0.43 12.45
CA ASN A 519 -8.32 0.70 13.64
C ASN A 519 -7.52 1.26 14.81
N GLN A 520 -6.25 0.87 14.92
CA GLN A 520 -5.32 1.33 15.96
C GLN A 520 -4.56 2.58 15.56
N ALA A 521 -4.31 2.74 14.25
CA ALA A 521 -3.53 3.85 13.74
C ALA A 521 -4.30 5.17 13.83
N ILE A 522 -3.71 6.11 14.54
CA ILE A 522 -4.24 7.46 14.71
C ILE A 522 -3.62 8.37 13.65
N PHE A 523 -4.45 9.10 12.91
CA PHE A 523 -3.97 10.15 12.02
C PHE A 523 -4.47 11.51 12.47
N GLU A 524 -3.67 12.52 12.22
CA GLU A 524 -4.00 13.90 12.51
C GLU A 524 -4.87 14.45 11.37
N ASN A 525 -6.10 14.77 11.70
CA ASN A 525 -6.96 15.46 10.77
C ASN A 525 -6.53 16.94 10.70
N GLY A 526 -5.64 17.26 9.79
CA GLY A 526 -4.84 18.49 9.64
C GLY A 526 -5.53 19.86 9.76
N SER A 527 -6.70 19.93 10.35
CA SER A 527 -7.42 21.16 10.65
C SER A 527 -7.70 21.35 12.14
N TYR A 528 -7.58 20.31 12.96
CA TYR A 528 -7.91 20.31 14.39
C TYR A 528 -7.01 19.32 15.13
N ASP A 529 -6.77 19.58 16.42
CA ASP A 529 -5.98 18.72 17.32
C ASP A 529 -6.70 17.37 17.66
N ASN A 530 -7.64 16.95 16.82
CA ASN A 530 -8.39 15.70 16.99
C ASN A 530 -7.64 14.56 16.31
N ASN A 531 -7.08 13.71 17.14
CA ASN A 531 -6.52 12.43 16.74
C ASN A 531 -7.67 11.45 16.45
N GLU A 532 -7.83 11.04 15.21
CA GLU A 532 -8.89 10.12 14.79
C GLU A 532 -8.29 8.83 14.24
N SER A 533 -8.91 7.68 14.53
CA SER A 533 -8.56 6.43 13.88
C SER A 533 -9.02 6.42 12.42
N VAL A 534 -8.24 5.81 11.54
CA VAL A 534 -8.62 5.63 10.13
C VAL A 534 -9.87 4.77 10.00
N VAL A 535 -9.97 3.75 10.84
CA VAL A 535 -11.16 2.91 11.02
C VAL A 535 -11.65 3.04 12.46
N TRP A 536 -12.89 3.39 12.64
CA TRP A 536 -13.47 3.56 13.97
C TRP A 536 -14.37 2.37 14.35
N PHE A 537 -13.76 1.19 14.55
CA PHE A 537 -14.43 -0.02 14.98
C PHE A 537 -14.46 -0.07 16.51
N ASN A 538 -15.53 0.46 17.10
CA ASN A 538 -15.70 0.56 18.56
C ASN A 538 -16.78 -0.42 19.04
N LYS A 539 -16.37 -1.52 19.67
CA LYS A 539 -17.27 -2.58 20.15
C LYS A 539 -18.31 -2.10 21.17
N ASP A 540 -17.95 -1.14 22.05
CA ASP A 540 -18.89 -0.63 23.05
C ASP A 540 -20.02 0.19 22.40
N TRP A 541 -19.70 0.94 21.35
CA TRP A 541 -20.72 1.66 20.58
C TRP A 541 -21.58 0.71 19.74
N ILE A 542 -20.98 -0.30 19.15
CA ILE A 542 -21.71 -1.33 18.40
C ILE A 542 -22.69 -2.06 19.32
N ARG A 543 -22.27 -2.43 20.54
CA ARG A 543 -23.11 -3.05 21.58
C ARG A 543 -24.30 -2.16 21.97
N LYS A 544 -24.12 -0.83 21.97
CA LYS A 544 -25.17 0.17 22.20
C LYS A 544 -26.05 0.46 20.98
N GLY A 545 -25.99 -0.36 19.92
CA GLY A 545 -26.79 -0.20 18.70
C GLY A 545 -26.30 0.88 17.73
N LYS A 546 -25.11 1.45 17.93
CA LYS A 546 -24.57 2.55 17.13
C LYS A 546 -23.67 2.12 15.97
N LEU A 547 -23.94 0.94 15.38
CA LEU A 547 -23.15 0.38 14.27
C LEU A 547 -23.03 1.35 13.08
N LYS A 548 -24.14 1.95 12.64
CA LYS A 548 -24.16 2.87 11.50
C LYS A 548 -23.34 4.13 11.75
N GLU A 549 -23.32 4.60 12.99
CA GLU A 549 -22.50 5.75 13.39
C GLU A 549 -21.02 5.40 13.37
N CYS A 550 -20.62 4.24 13.90
CA CYS A 550 -19.25 3.73 13.80
C CYS A 550 -18.79 3.60 12.35
N TYR A 551 -19.63 2.99 11.50
CA TYR A 551 -19.37 2.87 10.07
C TYR A 551 -19.28 4.25 9.40
N GLY A 552 -20.19 5.16 9.73
CA GLY A 552 -20.21 6.54 9.21
C GLY A 552 -18.91 7.29 9.49
N ARG A 553 -18.37 7.18 10.71
CA ARG A 553 -17.13 7.84 11.16
C ARG A 553 -15.86 7.23 10.56
N SER A 554 -15.87 5.96 10.17
CA SER A 554 -14.70 5.32 9.59
C SER A 554 -14.37 5.89 8.21
N TYR A 555 -13.13 6.28 7.98
CA TYR A 555 -12.66 6.76 6.67
C TYR A 555 -12.44 5.60 5.68
N TRP A 556 -12.04 4.43 6.17
CA TRP A 556 -11.80 3.25 5.34
C TRP A 556 -12.88 2.20 5.56
N LYS A 557 -13.91 2.25 4.72
CA LYS A 557 -15.13 1.42 4.84
C LYS A 557 -14.88 -0.07 4.64
N ALA A 558 -14.02 -0.45 3.69
CA ALA A 558 -13.72 -1.86 3.44
C ALA A 558 -12.99 -2.50 4.63
N ALA A 559 -12.04 -1.78 5.25
CA ALA A 559 -11.36 -2.25 6.45
C ALA A 559 -12.32 -2.40 7.64
N PHE A 560 -13.28 -1.48 7.80
CA PHE A 560 -14.34 -1.63 8.81
C PHE A 560 -15.17 -2.90 8.58
N LYS A 561 -15.59 -3.16 7.32
CA LYS A 561 -16.34 -4.38 6.97
C LYS A 561 -15.51 -5.62 7.26
N LYS A 562 -14.21 -5.61 6.92
CA LYS A 562 -13.30 -6.72 7.18
C LYS A 562 -13.16 -7.05 8.67
N LEU A 563 -13.10 -6.04 9.54
CA LEU A 563 -13.11 -6.24 10.99
C LEU A 563 -14.43 -6.84 11.46
N LEU A 564 -15.56 -6.32 10.96
CA LEU A 564 -16.88 -6.81 11.35
C LEU A 564 -17.12 -8.26 10.91
N GLU A 565 -16.68 -8.65 9.71
CA GLU A 565 -16.78 -10.01 9.17
C GLU A 565 -16.00 -11.04 9.98
N ASN A 566 -14.89 -10.62 10.58
CA ASN A 566 -14.01 -11.49 11.37
C ASN A 566 -14.25 -11.40 12.88
N ASP A 567 -15.26 -10.66 13.32
CA ASP A 567 -15.62 -10.56 14.72
C ASP A 567 -16.77 -11.53 15.04
N GLU A 568 -16.52 -12.54 15.85
CA GLU A 568 -17.47 -13.60 16.17
C GLU A 568 -18.79 -13.07 16.77
N ASP A 569 -18.71 -11.99 17.56
CA ASP A 569 -19.89 -11.41 18.23
C ASP A 569 -20.76 -10.57 17.28
N TYR A 570 -20.13 -9.98 16.23
CA TYR A 570 -20.78 -8.95 15.41
C TYR A 570 -20.86 -9.27 13.92
N LYS A 571 -20.27 -10.37 13.42
CA LYS A 571 -20.25 -10.73 11.98
C LYS A 571 -21.64 -10.78 11.34
N ALA A 572 -22.66 -11.18 12.10
CA ALA A 572 -24.06 -11.20 11.60
C ALA A 572 -24.63 -9.80 11.29
N LEU A 573 -23.98 -8.73 11.78
CA LEU A 573 -24.43 -7.36 11.59
C LEU A 573 -23.99 -6.76 10.24
N ILE A 574 -23.14 -7.44 9.48
CA ILE A 574 -22.62 -6.96 8.17
C ILE A 574 -23.75 -6.58 7.20
N LYS A 575 -24.88 -7.28 7.26
CA LYS A 575 -26.07 -7.02 6.44
C LYS A 575 -26.71 -5.64 6.64
N TYR A 576 -26.41 -4.97 7.77
CA TYR A 576 -26.99 -3.66 8.11
C TYR A 576 -26.11 -2.46 7.68
N ILE A 577 -24.94 -2.72 7.10
CA ILE A 577 -24.00 -1.69 6.62
C ILE A 577 -23.68 -1.81 5.12
N LYS A 578 -24.68 -2.22 4.36
CA LYS A 578 -24.58 -2.30 2.89
C LYS A 578 -24.30 -0.96 2.26
#